data_d0a4fdd4cef4ddf22805e3dd240a50c9
#
_entry.id   d0a4fdd4cef4ddf22805e3dd240a50c9
#
_cell.length_a   1.000
_cell.length_b   1.000
_cell.length_c   1.000
_cell.angle_alpha   90.00
_cell.angle_beta   90.00
_cell.angle_gamma   90.00
#
_symmetry.space_group_name_H-M   'P 1'
#
loop_
_entity.id
_entity.type
_entity.pdbx_description
1 polymer ?
#
loop_
_entity_poly.entity_id
_entity_poly.type
_entity_poly.pdbx_seq_one_letter_code
_entity_poly.pdbx_strand_id
1 'polypeptide(L)'
;MFAHRDLSSLNDLEMQVYHFIIKHPQSVSYMTIRDLAAQAGVSTTTVLRFCRKLHCDGWSEFRIRFRLAQEQTTPAIPSSGAGEMLSFFKSIHNAEFEQQIAQAAQMILQAGHIFFIGAGTSGSLGKYGARFFSNVGKFSHHIDDPYYPVMPGASESALAIILSVSGETEEILRFASQFSLNRCKIIAITNHDSSSLAKMADFTLSYHVPQITLAGQHDLTTQVPVMYIIETLGRTLARMLSP
;
A
#
# COMPACT_ATOMS: atom_id res chain seq x y z
N MET A 1 4.68 -11.60 17.45
CA MET A 1 5.24 -11.10 18.71
C MET A 1 4.16 -10.56 19.65
N PHE A 2 3.19 -9.81 19.16
CA PHE A 2 2.12 -9.23 19.97
C PHE A 2 0.90 -10.16 19.99
N ALA A 3 0.52 -10.68 21.17
CA ALA A 3 -0.71 -11.45 21.31
C ALA A 3 -1.91 -10.49 21.41
N HIS A 4 -3.05 -10.89 20.85
CA HIS A 4 -4.28 -10.06 20.88
C HIS A 4 -4.68 -9.68 22.32
N ARG A 5 -4.45 -10.58 23.29
CA ARG A 5 -4.74 -10.37 24.71
C ARG A 5 -3.87 -9.27 25.34
N ASP A 6 -2.63 -9.12 24.90
CA ASP A 6 -1.70 -8.12 25.40
C ASP A 6 -2.09 -6.73 24.86
N LEU A 7 -2.47 -6.64 23.60
CA LEU A 7 -2.89 -5.39 22.98
C LEU A 7 -4.17 -4.82 23.60
N SER A 8 -5.13 -5.67 23.97
CA SER A 8 -6.37 -5.23 24.62
C SER A 8 -6.16 -4.64 26.03
N SER A 9 -5.00 -4.84 26.64
CA SER A 9 -4.63 -4.29 27.95
C SER A 9 -3.98 -2.92 27.88
N LEU A 10 -3.62 -2.43 26.68
CA LEU A 10 -2.92 -1.16 26.49
C LEU A 10 -3.87 0.03 26.67
N ASN A 11 -3.40 1.08 27.34
CA ASN A 11 -4.09 2.37 27.36
C ASN A 11 -3.71 3.22 26.15
N ASP A 12 -4.34 4.39 25.98
CA ASP A 12 -4.17 5.25 24.79
C ASP A 12 -2.70 5.63 24.52
N LEU A 13 -1.94 6.00 25.57
CA LEU A 13 -0.53 6.36 25.43
C LEU A 13 0.36 5.16 25.10
N GLU A 14 0.05 3.99 25.64
CA GLU A 14 0.75 2.76 25.32
C GLU A 14 0.39 2.27 23.90
N MET A 15 -0.84 2.53 23.46
CA MET A 15 -1.27 2.29 22.09
C MET A 15 -0.55 3.21 21.09
N GLN A 16 -0.25 4.47 21.45
CA GLN A 16 0.61 5.34 20.64
C GLN A 16 2.02 4.77 20.48
N VAL A 17 2.60 4.21 21.54
CA VAL A 17 3.89 3.49 21.44
C VAL A 17 3.79 2.32 20.48
N TYR A 18 2.74 1.51 20.61
CA TYR A 18 2.48 0.38 19.71
C TYR A 18 2.39 0.81 18.25
N HIS A 19 1.56 1.81 17.95
CA HIS A 19 1.37 2.32 16.58
C HIS A 19 2.68 2.86 16.01
N PHE A 20 3.47 3.57 16.81
CA PHE A 20 4.78 4.05 16.38
C PHE A 20 5.72 2.90 16.02
N ILE A 21 5.78 1.85 16.86
CA ILE A 21 6.63 0.66 16.63
C ILE A 21 6.23 -0.06 15.34
N ILE A 22 4.93 -0.26 15.11
CA ILE A 22 4.43 -0.94 13.91
C ILE A 22 4.69 -0.10 12.64
N LYS A 23 4.59 1.22 12.76
CA LYS A 23 4.84 2.13 11.63
C LYS A 23 6.33 2.25 11.28
N HIS A 24 7.22 2.07 12.26
CA HIS A 24 8.67 2.29 12.10
C HIS A 24 9.51 1.09 12.56
N PRO A 25 9.20 -0.16 12.13
CA PRO A 25 9.76 -1.37 12.72
C PRO A 25 11.29 -1.44 12.63
N GLN A 26 11.86 -0.96 11.54
CA GLN A 26 13.30 -1.02 11.29
C GLN A 26 14.08 -0.04 12.18
N SER A 27 13.64 1.22 12.24
CA SER A 27 14.30 2.24 13.03
C SER A 27 14.22 1.96 14.54
N VAL A 28 13.07 1.44 15.00
CA VAL A 28 12.82 1.08 16.41
C VAL A 28 13.83 0.06 16.93
N SER A 29 14.33 -0.85 16.10
CA SER A 29 15.36 -1.84 16.45
C SER A 29 16.69 -1.22 16.89
N TYR A 30 16.94 0.04 16.52
CA TYR A 30 18.18 0.77 16.82
C TYR A 30 17.97 1.97 17.75
N MET A 31 16.72 2.35 18.05
CA MET A 31 16.40 3.50 18.90
C MET A 31 16.75 3.26 20.37
N THR A 32 17.16 4.34 21.05
CA THR A 32 17.14 4.36 22.51
C THR A 32 15.73 4.56 23.02
N ILE A 33 15.48 4.25 24.30
CA ILE A 33 14.15 4.49 24.91
C ILE A 33 13.76 5.98 24.85
N ARG A 34 14.76 6.89 24.91
CA ARG A 34 14.53 8.35 24.85
C ARG A 34 14.10 8.77 23.45
N ASP A 35 14.75 8.23 22.43
CA ASP A 35 14.41 8.52 21.02
C ASP A 35 13.01 8.04 20.70
N LEU A 36 12.67 6.80 21.10
CA LEU A 36 11.34 6.26 20.92
C LEU A 36 10.28 7.12 21.64
N ALA A 37 10.52 7.43 22.90
CA ALA A 37 9.58 8.23 23.70
C ALA A 37 9.34 9.62 23.08
N ALA A 38 10.41 10.29 22.65
CA ALA A 38 10.33 11.60 22.00
C ALA A 38 9.55 11.53 20.68
N GLN A 39 9.84 10.54 19.82
CA GLN A 39 9.20 10.42 18.51
C GLN A 39 7.75 9.90 18.59
N ALA A 40 7.45 9.06 19.58
CA ALA A 40 6.08 8.60 19.84
C ALA A 40 5.24 9.62 20.64
N GLY A 41 5.82 10.76 21.06
CA GLY A 41 5.12 11.79 21.83
C GLY A 41 4.70 11.37 23.24
N VAL A 42 5.47 10.45 23.88
CA VAL A 42 5.16 9.91 25.22
C VAL A 42 6.35 10.01 26.17
N SER A 43 6.14 9.70 27.44
CA SER A 43 7.24 9.61 28.42
C SER A 43 7.97 8.26 28.32
N THR A 44 9.27 8.24 28.74
CA THR A 44 10.02 6.98 28.87
C THR A 44 9.36 6.00 29.86
N THR A 45 8.66 6.52 30.86
CA THR A 45 7.89 5.72 31.82
C THR A 45 6.73 5.00 31.12
N THR A 46 6.07 5.65 30.17
CA THR A 46 5.02 5.04 29.34
C THR A 46 5.58 3.89 28.51
N VAL A 47 6.76 4.10 27.88
CA VAL A 47 7.45 3.04 27.13
C VAL A 47 7.81 1.84 28.03
N LEU A 48 8.29 2.08 29.24
CA LEU A 48 8.58 0.99 30.19
C LEU A 48 7.33 0.22 30.61
N ARG A 49 6.20 0.92 30.84
CA ARG A 49 4.92 0.25 31.15
C ARG A 49 4.42 -0.59 29.98
N PHE A 50 4.53 -0.05 28.76
CA PHE A 50 4.25 -0.79 27.53
C PHE A 50 5.08 -2.08 27.46
N CYS A 51 6.41 -2.01 27.67
CA CYS A 51 7.28 -3.19 27.65
C CYS A 51 6.85 -4.23 28.68
N ARG A 52 6.52 -3.81 29.92
CA ARG A 52 6.08 -4.74 30.99
C ARG A 52 4.78 -5.43 30.66
N LYS A 53 3.81 -4.74 30.04
CA LYS A 53 2.55 -5.35 29.61
C LYS A 53 2.75 -6.38 28.50
N LEU A 54 3.85 -6.27 27.75
CA LEU A 54 4.27 -7.25 26.76
C LEU A 54 5.27 -8.27 27.32
N HIS A 55 5.30 -8.44 28.66
CA HIS A 55 6.12 -9.42 29.36
C HIS A 55 7.62 -9.24 29.09
N CYS A 56 8.07 -7.98 28.96
CA CYS A 56 9.48 -7.60 28.88
C CYS A 56 9.87 -6.78 30.11
N ASP A 57 11.01 -7.09 30.72
CA ASP A 57 11.51 -6.38 31.91
C ASP A 57 11.84 -4.91 31.64
N GLY A 58 12.13 -4.57 30.37
CA GLY A 58 12.40 -3.21 29.94
C GLY A 58 12.62 -3.07 28.43
N TRP A 59 13.01 -1.85 28.03
CA TRP A 59 13.19 -1.49 26.64
C TRP A 59 14.29 -2.33 25.93
N SER A 60 15.37 -2.61 26.60
CA SER A 60 16.47 -3.40 26.00
C SER A 60 16.04 -4.81 25.64
N GLU A 61 15.32 -5.47 26.54
CA GLU A 61 14.79 -6.81 26.28
C GLU A 61 13.71 -6.79 25.19
N PHE A 62 12.77 -5.82 25.27
CA PHE A 62 11.76 -5.67 24.24
C PHE A 62 12.40 -5.50 22.85
N ARG A 63 13.40 -4.61 22.74
CA ARG A 63 14.11 -4.34 21.48
C ARG A 63 14.78 -5.58 20.91
N ILE A 64 15.42 -6.38 21.77
CA ILE A 64 16.07 -7.64 21.34
C ILE A 64 15.01 -8.63 20.87
N ARG A 65 13.95 -8.86 21.65
CA ARG A 65 12.84 -9.77 21.27
C ARG A 65 12.13 -9.29 19.98
N PHE A 66 11.94 -8.00 19.85
CA PHE A 66 11.33 -7.41 18.66
C PHE A 66 12.19 -7.64 17.42
N ARG A 67 13.51 -7.41 17.52
CA ARG A 67 14.45 -7.68 16.44
C ARG A 67 14.48 -9.17 16.07
N LEU A 68 14.59 -10.06 17.05
CA LEU A 68 14.54 -11.52 16.81
C LEU A 68 13.23 -11.95 16.17
N ALA A 69 12.11 -11.37 16.59
CA ALA A 69 10.82 -11.65 15.97
C ALA A 69 10.76 -11.15 14.52
N GLN A 70 11.39 -10.03 14.20
CA GLN A 70 11.53 -9.55 12.82
C GLN A 70 12.45 -10.45 11.99
N GLU A 71 13.57 -10.89 12.55
CA GLU A 71 14.50 -11.81 11.89
C GLU A 71 13.86 -13.20 11.65
N GLN A 72 13.02 -13.67 12.59
CA GLN A 72 12.24 -14.89 12.43
C GLN A 72 11.04 -14.74 11.48
N THR A 73 10.57 -13.51 11.27
CA THR A 73 9.50 -13.17 10.31
C THR A 73 10.08 -12.72 8.96
N THR A 74 11.35 -12.98 8.66
CA THR A 74 11.77 -12.97 7.26
C THR A 74 10.94 -14.05 6.59
N PRO A 75 9.90 -13.71 5.81
CA PRO A 75 9.08 -14.74 5.19
C PRO A 75 10.03 -15.60 4.38
N ALA A 76 9.98 -16.92 4.59
CA ALA A 76 10.70 -17.83 3.73
C ALA A 76 10.27 -17.48 2.30
N ILE A 77 11.21 -17.05 1.46
CA ILE A 77 10.90 -16.69 0.08
C ILE A 77 10.29 -17.94 -0.54
N PRO A 78 9.02 -17.90 -0.97
CA PRO A 78 8.39 -19.08 -1.55
C PRO A 78 9.17 -19.51 -2.77
N SER A 79 9.43 -20.79 -2.92
CA SER A 79 10.22 -21.32 -4.04
C SER A 79 9.61 -21.01 -5.41
N SER A 80 8.29 -20.85 -5.50
CA SER A 80 7.58 -20.59 -6.76
C SER A 80 6.50 -19.52 -6.69
N GLY A 81 6.02 -19.14 -5.51
CA GLY A 81 4.88 -18.22 -5.33
C GLY A 81 3.53 -18.75 -5.85
N ALA A 82 3.47 -19.97 -6.38
CA ALA A 82 2.27 -20.53 -7.00
C ALA A 82 1.10 -20.64 -6.01
N GLY A 83 1.37 -21.01 -4.74
CA GLY A 83 0.36 -21.11 -3.70
C GLY A 83 -0.30 -19.76 -3.38
N GLU A 84 0.49 -18.69 -3.36
CA GLU A 84 0.02 -17.33 -3.15
C GLU A 84 -0.90 -16.89 -4.29
N MET A 85 -0.49 -17.18 -5.53
CA MET A 85 -1.29 -16.85 -6.72
C MET A 85 -2.60 -17.64 -6.77
N LEU A 86 -2.58 -18.92 -6.43
CA LEU A 86 -3.80 -19.71 -6.34
C LEU A 86 -4.74 -19.16 -5.26
N SER A 87 -4.21 -18.75 -4.12
CA SER A 87 -4.99 -18.12 -3.05
C SER A 87 -5.60 -16.80 -3.52
N PHE A 88 -4.80 -15.94 -4.17
CA PHE A 88 -5.28 -14.68 -4.75
C PHE A 88 -6.41 -14.93 -5.77
N PHE A 89 -6.22 -15.80 -6.76
CA PHE A 89 -7.26 -16.07 -7.77
C PHE A 89 -8.53 -16.66 -7.18
N LYS A 90 -8.42 -17.47 -6.12
CA LYS A 90 -9.61 -17.94 -5.38
C LYS A 90 -10.35 -16.81 -4.67
N SER A 91 -9.59 -15.87 -4.07
CA SER A 91 -10.20 -14.75 -3.31
C SER A 91 -10.96 -13.76 -4.20
N ILE A 92 -10.54 -13.58 -5.45
CA ILE A 92 -11.18 -12.64 -6.40
C ILE A 92 -12.24 -13.31 -7.29
N HIS A 93 -12.40 -14.63 -7.22
CA HIS A 93 -13.41 -15.34 -8.01
C HIS A 93 -14.80 -15.24 -7.35
N ASN A 94 -15.35 -14.02 -7.31
CA ASN A 94 -16.63 -13.71 -6.69
C ASN A 94 -17.27 -12.48 -7.34
N ALA A 95 -18.59 -12.32 -7.12
CA ALA A 95 -19.37 -11.23 -7.68
C ALA A 95 -18.95 -9.84 -7.15
N GLU A 96 -18.41 -9.76 -5.95
CA GLU A 96 -17.96 -8.51 -5.36
C GLU A 96 -16.78 -7.93 -6.13
N PHE A 97 -15.77 -8.75 -6.43
CA PHE A 97 -14.64 -8.31 -7.23
C PHE A 97 -15.05 -7.90 -8.65
N GLU A 98 -15.95 -8.66 -9.29
CA GLU A 98 -16.48 -8.30 -10.61
C GLU A 98 -17.20 -6.95 -10.58
N GLN A 99 -17.97 -6.68 -9.53
CA GLN A 99 -18.64 -5.39 -9.34
C GLN A 99 -17.63 -4.26 -9.11
N GLN A 100 -16.58 -4.48 -8.31
CA GLN A 100 -15.51 -3.49 -8.09
C GLN A 100 -14.79 -3.17 -9.41
N ILE A 101 -14.47 -4.16 -10.22
CA ILE A 101 -13.89 -3.96 -11.55
C ILE A 101 -14.82 -3.17 -12.47
N ALA A 102 -16.11 -3.48 -12.47
CA ALA A 102 -17.08 -2.76 -13.29
C ALA A 102 -17.21 -1.28 -12.88
N GLN A 103 -17.23 -1.00 -11.57
CA GLN A 103 -17.27 0.37 -11.04
C GLN A 103 -16.03 1.16 -11.42
N ALA A 104 -14.82 0.57 -11.21
CA ALA A 104 -13.57 1.20 -11.60
C ALA A 104 -13.50 1.45 -13.11
N ALA A 105 -13.92 0.47 -13.93
CA ALA A 105 -13.96 0.61 -15.39
C ALA A 105 -14.91 1.73 -15.83
N GLN A 106 -16.04 1.92 -15.13
CA GLN A 106 -16.96 3.01 -15.39
C GLN A 106 -16.34 4.39 -15.11
N MET A 107 -15.58 4.52 -14.01
CA MET A 107 -14.82 5.75 -13.73
C MET A 107 -13.79 6.02 -14.82
N ILE A 108 -13.06 4.98 -15.25
CA ILE A 108 -12.08 5.06 -16.32
C ILE A 108 -12.72 5.45 -17.66
N LEU A 109 -13.89 4.91 -17.96
CA LEU A 109 -14.64 5.22 -19.18
C LEU A 109 -14.99 6.70 -19.27
N GLN A 110 -15.40 7.31 -18.17
CA GLN A 110 -15.78 8.72 -18.07
C GLN A 110 -14.59 9.70 -18.13
N ALA A 111 -13.37 9.22 -17.79
CA ALA A 111 -12.20 10.06 -17.77
C ALA A 111 -11.72 10.38 -19.21
N GLY A 112 -11.30 11.63 -19.46
CA GLY A 112 -10.67 12.06 -20.71
C GLY A 112 -9.22 11.60 -20.83
N HIS A 113 -8.47 11.68 -19.73
CA HIS A 113 -7.05 11.30 -19.63
C HIS A 113 -6.82 10.40 -18.44
N ILE A 114 -5.94 9.43 -18.59
CA ILE A 114 -5.56 8.52 -17.52
C ILE A 114 -4.08 8.63 -17.22
N PHE A 115 -3.75 8.82 -15.95
CA PHE A 115 -2.37 8.81 -15.47
C PHE A 115 -2.13 7.56 -14.64
N PHE A 116 -1.14 6.76 -15.04
CA PHE A 116 -0.63 5.69 -14.22
C PHE A 116 0.58 6.18 -13.42
N ILE A 117 0.56 5.96 -12.11
CA ILE A 117 1.58 6.45 -11.20
C ILE A 117 2.03 5.30 -10.31
N GLY A 118 3.34 5.16 -10.12
CA GLY A 118 3.93 4.16 -9.24
C GLY A 118 5.43 4.36 -9.13
N ALA A 119 6.05 3.80 -8.10
CA ALA A 119 7.50 3.82 -7.89
C ALA A 119 8.08 2.41 -7.99
N GLY A 120 9.34 2.29 -8.40
CA GLY A 120 10.04 1.01 -8.49
C GLY A 120 9.33 -0.02 -9.39
N THR A 121 9.05 -1.23 -8.87
CA THR A 121 8.34 -2.27 -9.60
C THR A 121 6.91 -1.86 -9.95
N SER A 122 6.21 -1.16 -9.06
CA SER A 122 4.88 -0.61 -9.32
C SER A 122 4.92 0.43 -10.45
N GLY A 123 5.98 1.25 -10.56
CA GLY A 123 6.20 2.18 -11.67
C GLY A 123 6.33 1.45 -13.01
N SER A 124 7.05 0.34 -13.04
CA SER A 124 7.17 -0.51 -14.25
C SER A 124 5.81 -1.03 -14.71
N LEU A 125 4.94 -1.42 -13.76
CA LEU A 125 3.57 -1.83 -14.08
C LEU A 125 2.68 -0.62 -14.46
N GLY A 126 2.93 0.56 -13.92
CA GLY A 126 2.29 1.80 -14.36
C GLY A 126 2.57 2.08 -15.83
N LYS A 127 3.83 1.92 -16.26
CA LYS A 127 4.22 2.04 -17.67
C LYS A 127 3.53 0.99 -18.54
N TYR A 128 3.47 -0.26 -18.07
CA TYR A 128 2.72 -1.32 -18.73
C TYR A 128 1.23 -0.96 -18.86
N GLY A 129 0.60 -0.54 -17.76
CA GLY A 129 -0.82 -0.17 -17.73
C GLY A 129 -1.16 0.96 -18.69
N ALA A 130 -0.36 2.02 -18.71
CA ALA A 130 -0.53 3.13 -19.64
C ALA A 130 -0.49 2.65 -21.10
N ARG A 131 0.45 1.78 -21.44
CA ARG A 131 0.54 1.19 -22.78
C ARG A 131 -0.66 0.29 -23.08
N PHE A 132 -1.05 -0.57 -22.13
CA PHE A 132 -2.17 -1.50 -22.30
C PHE A 132 -3.49 -0.75 -22.53
N PHE A 133 -3.76 0.31 -21.76
CA PHE A 133 -4.95 1.13 -21.93
C PHE A 133 -4.96 1.94 -23.25
N SER A 134 -3.80 2.40 -23.67
CA SER A 134 -3.66 3.03 -25.01
C SER A 134 -4.03 2.06 -26.14
N ASN A 135 -3.70 0.76 -25.99
CA ASN A 135 -4.08 -0.26 -26.98
C ASN A 135 -5.59 -0.49 -27.05
N VAL A 136 -6.33 -0.25 -25.97
CA VAL A 136 -7.82 -0.34 -25.96
C VAL A 136 -8.49 0.98 -26.30
N GLY A 137 -7.72 1.96 -26.82
CA GLY A 137 -8.24 3.24 -27.30
C GLY A 137 -8.43 4.30 -26.21
N LYS A 138 -7.91 4.07 -24.99
CA LYS A 138 -7.99 5.04 -23.91
C LYS A 138 -6.65 5.74 -23.72
N PHE A 139 -6.64 7.05 -24.00
CA PHE A 139 -5.42 7.83 -23.89
C PHE A 139 -4.86 7.83 -22.47
N SER A 140 -3.66 7.28 -22.31
CA SER A 140 -3.08 7.01 -21.00
C SER A 140 -1.58 7.32 -21.00
N HIS A 141 -1.13 7.93 -19.91
CA HIS A 141 0.28 8.26 -19.67
C HIS A 141 0.77 7.63 -18.37
N HIS A 142 2.06 7.29 -18.35
CA HIS A 142 2.77 6.94 -17.13
C HIS A 142 3.56 8.16 -16.63
N ILE A 143 3.50 8.42 -15.32
CA ILE A 143 4.31 9.43 -14.65
C ILE A 143 5.33 8.70 -13.79
N ASP A 144 6.60 8.88 -14.10
CA ASP A 144 7.76 8.35 -13.38
C ASP A 144 8.63 9.45 -12.73
N ASP A 145 8.40 10.70 -13.08
CA ASP A 145 9.07 11.84 -12.47
C ASP A 145 8.34 12.29 -11.19
N PRO A 146 8.95 12.19 -10.00
CA PRO A 146 8.34 12.62 -8.74
C PRO A 146 8.09 14.11 -8.64
N TYR A 147 8.65 14.90 -9.55
CA TYR A 147 8.47 16.35 -9.66
C TYR A 147 7.52 16.75 -10.80
N TYR A 148 6.85 15.79 -11.41
CA TYR A 148 5.89 16.08 -12.49
C TYR A 148 4.84 17.10 -12.04
N PRO A 149 4.69 18.24 -12.75
CA PRO A 149 3.76 19.28 -12.35
C PRO A 149 2.33 18.87 -12.69
N VAL A 150 1.50 18.65 -11.68
CA VAL A 150 0.05 18.48 -11.85
C VAL A 150 -0.57 19.87 -12.01
N MET A 151 -0.83 20.29 -13.25
CA MET A 151 -1.31 21.64 -13.54
C MET A 151 -2.80 21.78 -13.20
N PRO A 152 -3.20 22.91 -12.56
CA PRO A 152 -4.61 23.25 -12.39
C PRO A 152 -5.31 23.40 -13.77
N GLY A 153 -6.50 22.83 -13.89
CA GLY A 153 -7.34 22.96 -15.12
C GLY A 153 -7.08 21.92 -16.21
N ALA A 154 -5.91 21.23 -16.21
CA ALA A 154 -5.69 20.09 -17.12
C ALA A 154 -6.46 18.83 -16.69
N SER A 155 -7.11 18.87 -15.54
CA SER A 155 -7.51 17.71 -14.76
C SER A 155 -9.02 17.50 -14.58
N GLU A 156 -9.90 18.40 -15.05
CA GLU A 156 -11.36 18.25 -14.83
C GLU A 156 -11.94 16.97 -15.43
N SER A 157 -11.24 16.33 -16.35
CA SER A 157 -11.59 15.02 -16.90
C SER A 157 -10.50 13.95 -16.68
N ALA A 158 -9.49 14.23 -15.85
CA ALA A 158 -8.38 13.30 -15.63
C ALA A 158 -8.66 12.34 -14.47
N LEU A 159 -8.11 11.13 -14.59
CA LEU A 159 -8.14 10.09 -13.57
C LEU A 159 -6.74 9.54 -13.34
N ALA A 160 -6.31 9.48 -12.08
CA ALA A 160 -5.06 8.85 -11.69
C ALA A 160 -5.30 7.40 -11.22
N ILE A 161 -4.59 6.44 -11.82
CA ILE A 161 -4.49 5.06 -11.33
C ILE A 161 -3.15 4.96 -10.62
N ILE A 162 -3.18 4.89 -9.29
CA ILE A 162 -2.00 4.94 -8.45
C ILE A 162 -1.69 3.57 -7.90
N LEU A 163 -0.49 3.07 -8.18
CA LEU A 163 -0.02 1.73 -7.82
C LEU A 163 0.99 1.83 -6.66
N SER A 164 0.68 1.20 -5.53
CA SER A 164 1.61 1.10 -4.40
C SER A 164 1.31 -0.13 -3.56
N VAL A 165 2.29 -1.02 -3.39
CA VAL A 165 2.13 -2.23 -2.57
C VAL A 165 1.74 -1.88 -1.14
N SER A 166 2.53 -1.09 -0.46
CA SER A 166 2.25 -0.67 0.93
C SER A 166 1.13 0.36 1.04
N GLY A 167 0.95 1.18 0.00
CA GLY A 167 0.10 2.37 0.05
C GLY A 167 0.60 3.47 1.00
N GLU A 168 1.90 3.39 1.42
CA GLU A 168 2.52 4.30 2.39
C GLU A 168 3.77 5.00 1.83
N THR A 169 4.11 4.82 0.56
CA THR A 169 5.27 5.45 -0.07
C THR A 169 5.07 6.96 -0.14
N GLU A 170 5.95 7.74 0.49
CA GLU A 170 5.80 9.18 0.67
C GLU A 170 5.63 9.94 -0.66
N GLU A 171 6.46 9.61 -1.66
CA GLU A 171 6.39 10.21 -2.99
C GLU A 171 5.05 9.94 -3.66
N ILE A 172 4.50 8.75 -3.48
CA ILE A 172 3.20 8.33 -4.04
C ILE A 172 2.05 9.06 -3.33
N LEU A 173 2.12 9.20 -1.99
CA LEU A 173 1.12 9.96 -1.22
C LEU A 173 1.13 11.45 -1.59
N ARG A 174 2.31 12.01 -1.90
CA ARG A 174 2.44 13.38 -2.39
C ARG A 174 1.76 13.56 -3.75
N PHE A 175 1.93 12.62 -4.69
CA PHE A 175 1.18 12.61 -5.94
C PHE A 175 -0.32 12.53 -5.70
N ALA A 176 -0.78 11.59 -4.88
CA ALA A 176 -2.19 11.45 -4.56
C ALA A 176 -2.77 12.76 -4.02
N SER A 177 -2.05 13.46 -3.12
CA SER A 177 -2.43 14.78 -2.63
C SER A 177 -2.54 15.82 -3.74
N GLN A 178 -1.57 15.89 -4.65
CA GLN A 178 -1.58 16.85 -5.74
C GLN A 178 -2.74 16.62 -6.70
N PHE A 179 -3.02 15.34 -7.05
CA PHE A 179 -4.14 15.00 -7.92
C PHE A 179 -5.48 15.33 -7.24
N SER A 180 -5.63 14.99 -5.96
CA SER A 180 -6.83 15.30 -5.17
C SER A 180 -7.07 16.82 -5.07
N LEU A 181 -6.04 17.63 -4.79
CA LEU A 181 -6.13 19.09 -4.75
C LEU A 181 -6.58 19.68 -6.08
N ASN A 182 -6.22 19.05 -7.19
CA ASN A 182 -6.63 19.46 -8.54
C ASN A 182 -7.96 18.80 -8.99
N ARG A 183 -8.74 18.21 -8.06
CA ARG A 183 -10.04 17.57 -8.32
C ARG A 183 -10.01 16.39 -9.29
N CYS A 184 -8.84 15.82 -9.53
CA CYS A 184 -8.72 14.57 -10.28
C CYS A 184 -9.26 13.40 -9.45
N LYS A 185 -9.98 12.51 -10.10
CA LYS A 185 -10.37 11.24 -9.48
C LYS A 185 -9.17 10.31 -9.33
N ILE A 186 -9.14 9.54 -8.25
CA ILE A 186 -8.06 8.63 -7.93
C ILE A 186 -8.61 7.21 -7.76
N ILE A 187 -8.05 6.26 -8.50
CA ILE A 187 -8.19 4.83 -8.24
C ILE A 187 -6.87 4.34 -7.65
N ALA A 188 -6.90 3.79 -6.44
CA ALA A 188 -5.75 3.14 -5.84
C ALA A 188 -5.76 1.63 -6.14
N ILE A 189 -4.61 1.07 -6.53
CA ILE A 189 -4.37 -0.37 -6.57
C ILE A 189 -3.26 -0.66 -5.56
N THR A 190 -3.62 -1.31 -4.45
CA THR A 190 -2.74 -1.50 -3.29
C THR A 190 -2.95 -2.86 -2.63
N ASN A 191 -1.96 -3.32 -1.85
CA ASN A 191 -2.08 -4.56 -1.09
C ASN A 191 -2.98 -4.41 0.17
N HIS A 192 -3.22 -3.17 0.64
CA HIS A 192 -3.91 -2.89 1.90
C HIS A 192 -5.01 -1.85 1.73
N ASP A 193 -6.24 -2.24 2.00
CA ASP A 193 -7.44 -1.39 1.96
C ASP A 193 -7.47 -0.30 3.03
N SER A 194 -6.71 -0.49 4.12
CA SER A 194 -6.59 0.46 5.24
C SER A 194 -5.42 1.45 5.10
N SER A 195 -4.65 1.37 4.00
CA SER A 195 -3.48 2.24 3.77
C SER A 195 -3.85 3.71 3.61
N SER A 196 -2.84 4.59 3.76
CA SER A 196 -3.01 6.03 3.55
C SER A 196 -3.46 6.35 2.13
N LEU A 197 -2.89 5.67 1.13
CA LEU A 197 -3.30 5.81 -0.27
C LEU A 197 -4.76 5.39 -0.48
N ALA A 198 -5.19 4.27 0.11
CA ALA A 198 -6.57 3.79 0.00
C ALA A 198 -7.57 4.80 0.59
N LYS A 199 -7.22 5.46 1.70
CA LYS A 199 -8.05 6.51 2.33
C LYS A 199 -8.12 7.81 1.54
N MET A 200 -7.13 8.09 0.71
CA MET A 200 -7.08 9.28 -0.14
C MET A 200 -7.76 9.08 -1.50
N ALA A 201 -7.94 7.84 -1.92
CA ALA A 201 -8.51 7.49 -3.21
C ALA A 201 -10.05 7.60 -3.21
N ASP A 202 -10.62 7.95 -4.37
CA ASP A 202 -12.07 7.88 -4.61
C ASP A 202 -12.55 6.42 -4.74
N PHE A 203 -11.66 5.54 -5.19
CA PHE A 203 -11.93 4.10 -5.31
C PHE A 203 -10.67 3.28 -5.08
N THR A 204 -10.79 2.14 -4.40
CA THR A 204 -9.65 1.27 -4.10
C THR A 204 -9.91 -0.16 -4.56
N LEU A 205 -8.92 -0.72 -5.25
CA LEU A 205 -8.82 -2.14 -5.57
C LEU A 205 -7.67 -2.73 -4.76
N SER A 206 -8.00 -3.53 -3.76
CA SER A 206 -7.00 -4.20 -2.90
C SER A 206 -6.88 -5.68 -3.26
N TYR A 207 -5.67 -6.26 -3.08
CA TYR A 207 -5.39 -7.63 -3.54
C TYR A 207 -4.88 -8.59 -2.45
N HIS A 208 -4.47 -8.11 -1.28
CA HIS A 208 -4.18 -8.89 -0.06
C HIS A 208 -3.29 -10.13 -0.26
N VAL A 209 -2.04 -9.93 -0.71
CA VAL A 209 -1.03 -10.99 -0.75
C VAL A 209 0.01 -10.81 0.36
N PRO A 210 0.72 -11.89 0.78
CA PRO A 210 1.83 -11.76 1.72
C PRO A 210 2.90 -10.80 1.20
N GLN A 211 3.26 -9.81 2.02
CA GLN A 211 4.34 -8.89 1.69
C GLN A 211 5.69 -9.55 2.02
N ILE A 212 6.60 -9.55 1.06
CA ILE A 212 7.93 -10.13 1.18
C ILE A 212 8.97 -9.02 1.05
N THR A 213 9.66 -8.71 2.14
CA THR A 213 10.73 -7.71 2.16
C THR A 213 12.05 -8.37 2.57
N LEU A 214 13.07 -8.26 1.74
CA LEU A 214 14.42 -8.71 2.07
C LEU A 214 15.15 -7.73 2.98
N ALA A 215 16.22 -8.21 3.62
CA ALA A 215 17.18 -7.36 4.31
C ALA A 215 17.66 -6.22 3.39
N GLY A 216 17.66 -4.98 3.88
CA GLY A 216 17.98 -3.79 3.06
C GLY A 216 16.74 -3.15 2.36
N GLN A 217 15.53 -3.51 2.77
CA GLN A 217 14.27 -2.93 2.29
C GLN A 217 13.92 -3.22 0.82
N HIS A 218 14.47 -4.29 0.25
CA HIS A 218 14.10 -4.71 -1.11
C HIS A 218 12.78 -5.47 -1.07
N ASP A 219 11.75 -4.92 -1.72
CA ASP A 219 10.43 -5.53 -1.82
C ASP A 219 10.41 -6.60 -2.93
N LEU A 220 10.12 -7.84 -2.56
CA LEU A 220 9.88 -8.97 -3.45
C LEU A 220 8.41 -9.40 -3.49
N THR A 221 7.51 -8.59 -2.97
CA THR A 221 6.08 -8.87 -3.04
C THR A 221 5.65 -9.02 -4.49
N THR A 222 4.94 -10.11 -4.77
CA THR A 222 4.49 -10.40 -6.13
C THR A 222 3.61 -9.27 -6.68
N GLN A 223 3.85 -8.89 -7.93
CA GLN A 223 3.07 -7.88 -8.66
C GLN A 223 2.05 -8.50 -9.62
N VAL A 224 1.93 -9.84 -9.65
CA VAL A 224 0.96 -10.53 -10.51
C VAL A 224 -0.48 -10.08 -10.27
N PRO A 225 -0.94 -9.86 -9.02
CA PRO A 225 -2.27 -9.30 -8.77
C PRO A 225 -2.49 -7.94 -9.43
N VAL A 226 -1.52 -7.05 -9.36
CA VAL A 226 -1.61 -5.70 -9.95
C VAL A 226 -1.72 -5.80 -11.46
N MET A 227 -0.91 -6.64 -12.09
CA MET A 227 -0.97 -6.88 -13.54
C MET A 227 -2.33 -7.46 -13.94
N TYR A 228 -2.83 -8.45 -13.20
CA TYR A 228 -4.14 -9.04 -13.44
C TYR A 228 -5.27 -8.02 -13.35
N ILE A 229 -5.26 -7.16 -12.33
CA ILE A 229 -6.25 -6.08 -12.15
C ILE A 229 -6.19 -5.10 -13.34
N ILE A 230 -4.99 -4.65 -13.73
CA ILE A 230 -4.81 -3.74 -14.88
C ILE A 230 -5.39 -4.35 -16.16
N GLU A 231 -5.06 -5.61 -16.46
CA GLU A 231 -5.57 -6.28 -17.66
C GLU A 231 -7.08 -6.50 -17.60
N THR A 232 -7.62 -6.87 -16.44
CA THR A 232 -9.06 -7.09 -16.26
C THR A 232 -9.83 -5.79 -16.44
N LEU A 233 -9.34 -4.67 -15.89
CA LEU A 233 -9.89 -3.34 -16.13
C LEU A 233 -9.85 -2.96 -17.61
N GLY A 234 -8.71 -3.14 -18.26
CA GLY A 234 -8.57 -2.83 -19.68
C GLY A 234 -9.47 -3.68 -20.59
N ARG A 235 -9.60 -5.00 -20.32
CA ARG A 235 -10.53 -5.87 -21.06
C ARG A 235 -12.00 -5.49 -20.81
N THR A 236 -12.34 -5.09 -19.58
CA THR A 236 -13.70 -4.61 -19.26
C THR A 236 -13.99 -3.30 -19.97
N LEU A 237 -13.01 -2.37 -19.97
CA LEU A 237 -13.10 -1.12 -20.71
C LEU A 237 -13.26 -1.35 -22.23
N ALA A 238 -12.48 -2.28 -22.80
CA ALA A 238 -12.60 -2.63 -24.23
C ALA A 238 -14.00 -3.11 -24.59
N ARG A 239 -14.62 -3.94 -23.71
CA ARG A 239 -16.02 -4.39 -23.91
C ARG A 239 -17.02 -3.23 -23.83
N MET A 240 -16.78 -2.25 -22.97
CA MET A 240 -17.64 -1.05 -22.84
C MET A 240 -17.50 -0.07 -24.01
N LEU A 241 -16.33 -0.08 -24.67
CA LEU A 241 -16.03 0.77 -25.82
C LEU A 241 -16.41 0.11 -27.16
N SER A 242 -16.60 -1.20 -27.16
CA SER A 242 -17.04 -1.91 -28.36
C SER A 242 -18.54 -1.63 -28.62
N PRO A 243 -18.92 -1.32 -29.87
CA PRO A 243 -20.28 -1.03 -30.26
C PRO A 243 -21.23 -2.21 -30.08
#